data_aee73bb17af70a56f907ba6a020597af
#
_entry.id   aee73bb17af70a56f907ba6a020597af
#
_cell.length_a   1.000
_cell.length_b   1.000
_cell.length_c   1.000
_cell.angle_alpha   90.00
_cell.angle_beta   90.00
_cell.angle_gamma   90.00
#
_symmetry.space_group_name_H-M   'P 1'
#
loop_
_entity.id
_entity.type
_entity.pdbx_description
1 polymer ?
#
loop_
_entity_poly.entity_id
_entity_poly.type
_entity_poly.pdbx_seq_one_letter_code
_entity_poly.pdbx_strand_id
1 'polypeptide(L)'
;MLLIPAPAGVLEVDALWQNDNPNDPNTDTVALLCHPNPLFEGTMNNKVVTTMYRFARDNGMHVVRFNFRGVGQSTGEHDYADGEVVDAITVLQWIAEQTNARKLWLGGFSFGGYVIARVAEQVMVAPHIWGLGDFEIANVALIAPSVEKNDSSDITLPIDKTFEIYGNEDNVVAPASMQEFAERLGLPVSIVDGAGHFFHGRLSELKGLLEEHSFGSKESQ
;
A
#
# COMPACT_ATOMS: atom_id res chain seq x y z
N MET A 1 -12.06 10.54 -10.87
CA MET A 1 -11.52 11.30 -9.71
C MET A 1 -12.67 11.79 -8.86
N LEU A 2 -12.62 11.56 -7.56
CA LEU A 2 -13.63 11.94 -6.57
C LEU A 2 -12.95 12.78 -5.49
N LEU A 3 -13.70 13.64 -4.82
CA LEU A 3 -13.27 14.31 -3.59
C LEU A 3 -14.14 13.78 -2.45
N ILE A 4 -13.50 13.17 -1.46
CA ILE A 4 -14.20 12.65 -0.27
C ILE A 4 -13.91 13.54 0.94
N PRO A 5 -14.85 13.73 1.86
CA PRO A 5 -14.60 14.44 3.11
C PRO A 5 -13.52 13.73 3.95
N ALA A 6 -12.65 14.50 4.57
CA ALA A 6 -11.58 14.01 5.45
C ALA A 6 -11.30 14.99 6.58
N PRO A 7 -10.64 14.59 7.67
CA PRO A 7 -10.31 15.50 8.79
C PRO A 7 -9.53 16.74 8.37
N ALA A 8 -8.66 16.63 7.34
CA ALA A 8 -7.92 17.77 6.78
C ALA A 8 -8.69 18.54 5.68
N GLY A 9 -9.99 18.26 5.50
CA GLY A 9 -10.87 18.88 4.52
C GLY A 9 -11.37 17.88 3.48
N VAL A 10 -10.67 17.68 2.36
CA VAL A 10 -11.02 16.68 1.33
C VAL A 10 -9.79 15.90 0.88
N LEU A 11 -10.01 14.66 0.43
CA LEU A 11 -9.00 13.82 -0.24
C LEU A 11 -9.42 13.53 -1.68
N GLU A 12 -8.48 13.64 -2.60
CA GLU A 12 -8.62 13.27 -4.01
C GLU A 12 -8.42 11.77 -4.17
N VAL A 13 -9.44 11.07 -4.63
CA VAL A 13 -9.49 9.60 -4.74
C VAL A 13 -9.73 9.17 -6.18
N ASP A 14 -9.02 8.14 -6.60
CA ASP A 14 -9.23 7.40 -7.84
C ASP A 14 -9.61 5.96 -7.49
N ALA A 15 -10.86 5.58 -7.80
CA ALA A 15 -11.40 4.26 -7.49
C ALA A 15 -11.86 3.54 -8.75
N LEU A 16 -11.49 2.28 -8.86
CA LEU A 16 -11.96 1.33 -9.86
C LEU A 16 -12.70 0.21 -9.16
N TRP A 17 -14.01 0.13 -9.39
CA TRP A 17 -14.84 -0.97 -8.92
C TRP A 17 -14.94 -2.00 -10.03
N GLN A 18 -14.47 -3.23 -9.75
CA GLN A 18 -14.64 -4.37 -10.65
C GLN A 18 -16.10 -4.85 -10.62
N ASN A 19 -16.55 -5.46 -11.69
CA ASN A 19 -17.86 -6.09 -11.69
C ASN A 19 -17.83 -7.33 -10.80
N ASP A 20 -18.87 -7.55 -10.01
CA ASP A 20 -19.03 -8.76 -9.21
C ASP A 20 -19.03 -9.98 -10.14
N ASN A 21 -17.93 -10.73 -10.11
CA ASN A 21 -17.81 -12.01 -10.78
C ASN A 21 -17.74 -13.11 -9.72
N PRO A 22 -18.82 -13.87 -9.49
CA PRO A 22 -18.83 -14.90 -8.44
C PRO A 22 -17.83 -16.04 -8.66
N ASN A 23 -17.22 -16.11 -9.85
CA ASN A 23 -16.18 -17.09 -10.17
C ASN A 23 -14.76 -16.54 -9.98
N ASP A 24 -14.60 -15.24 -9.67
CA ASP A 24 -13.30 -14.63 -9.37
C ASP A 24 -13.18 -14.43 -7.85
N PRO A 25 -12.27 -15.16 -7.18
CA PRO A 25 -12.11 -15.08 -5.72
C PRO A 25 -11.60 -13.73 -5.22
N ASN A 26 -11.19 -12.83 -6.12
CA ASN A 26 -10.64 -11.54 -5.75
C ASN A 26 -11.66 -10.39 -5.81
N THR A 27 -12.90 -10.64 -6.25
CA THR A 27 -13.95 -9.60 -6.28
C THR A 27 -14.42 -9.18 -4.88
N ASP A 28 -14.09 -9.92 -3.84
CA ASP A 28 -14.30 -9.54 -2.45
C ASP A 28 -13.11 -8.78 -1.83
N THR A 29 -12.08 -8.51 -2.64
CA THR A 29 -10.84 -7.85 -2.23
C THR A 29 -10.76 -6.44 -2.81
N VAL A 30 -10.36 -5.49 -1.96
CA VAL A 30 -10.05 -4.13 -2.37
C VAL A 30 -8.58 -3.81 -2.07
N ALA A 31 -7.87 -3.33 -3.09
CA ALA A 31 -6.51 -2.83 -2.95
C ALA A 31 -6.55 -1.34 -2.59
N LEU A 32 -5.97 -0.97 -1.43
CA LEU A 32 -5.68 0.42 -1.08
C LEU A 32 -4.20 0.72 -1.33
N LEU A 33 -3.91 1.78 -2.09
CA LEU A 33 -2.56 2.12 -2.51
C LEU A 33 -2.12 3.49 -2.01
N CYS A 34 -0.99 3.54 -1.32
CA CYS A 34 -0.37 4.75 -0.79
C CYS A 34 0.89 5.14 -1.57
N HIS A 35 0.98 6.43 -1.90
CA HIS A 35 2.05 7.00 -2.74
C HIS A 35 3.28 7.45 -1.94
N PRO A 36 4.43 7.71 -2.61
CA PRO A 36 5.64 8.16 -1.93
C PRO A 36 5.50 9.58 -1.38
N ASN A 37 6.55 10.04 -0.70
CA ASN A 37 6.55 11.27 0.10
C ASN A 37 6.05 12.50 -0.67
N PRO A 38 5.00 13.19 -0.17
CA PRO A 38 4.45 14.43 -0.73
C PRO A 38 5.48 15.54 -0.92
N LEU A 39 6.42 15.68 -0.01
CA LEU A 39 7.46 16.72 -0.05
C LEU A 39 8.49 16.54 -1.18
N PHE A 40 8.50 15.36 -1.81
CA PHE A 40 9.35 15.03 -2.96
C PHE A 40 8.50 14.70 -4.19
N GLU A 41 7.46 15.48 -4.42
CA GLU A 41 6.55 15.38 -5.57
C GLU A 41 5.83 14.01 -5.68
N GLY A 42 5.70 13.29 -4.54
CA GLY A 42 4.94 12.05 -4.48
C GLY A 42 3.46 12.29 -4.78
N THR A 43 2.88 11.47 -5.66
CA THR A 43 1.45 11.48 -5.98
C THR A 43 0.96 10.06 -6.26
N MET A 44 -0.36 9.84 -6.22
CA MET A 44 -0.98 8.57 -6.60
C MET A 44 -0.70 8.13 -8.04
N ASN A 45 -0.17 9.02 -8.90
CA ASN A 45 0.21 8.73 -10.28
C ASN A 45 1.67 8.27 -10.43
N ASN A 46 2.42 8.13 -9.32
CA ASN A 46 3.76 7.58 -9.35
C ASN A 46 3.81 6.22 -10.09
N LYS A 47 4.91 5.93 -10.81
CA LYS A 47 5.02 4.74 -11.66
C LYS A 47 4.95 3.43 -10.85
N VAL A 48 5.50 3.39 -9.65
CA VAL A 48 5.44 2.23 -8.75
C VAL A 48 4.00 2.02 -8.28
N VAL A 49 3.32 3.09 -7.82
CA VAL A 49 1.90 3.04 -7.46
C VAL A 49 1.03 2.59 -8.63
N THR A 50 1.31 3.12 -9.84
CA THR A 50 0.60 2.69 -11.06
C THR A 50 0.86 1.23 -11.40
N THR A 51 2.04 0.68 -11.07
CA THR A 51 2.33 -0.75 -11.24
C THR A 51 1.52 -1.61 -10.27
N MET A 52 1.44 -1.23 -8.99
CA MET A 52 0.55 -1.88 -8.02
C MET A 52 -0.93 -1.77 -8.44
N TYR A 53 -1.35 -0.61 -8.93
CA TYR A 53 -2.70 -0.41 -9.46
C TYR A 53 -3.02 -1.38 -10.59
N ARG A 54 -2.12 -1.50 -11.58
CA ARG A 54 -2.29 -2.43 -12.71
C ARG A 54 -2.29 -3.88 -12.25
N PHE A 55 -1.39 -4.23 -11.31
CA PHE A 55 -1.38 -5.55 -10.71
C PHE A 55 -2.74 -5.89 -10.08
N ALA A 56 -3.26 -5.06 -9.19
CA ALA A 56 -4.53 -5.32 -8.51
C ALA A 56 -5.71 -5.37 -9.49
N ARG A 57 -5.78 -4.42 -10.42
CA ARG A 57 -6.81 -4.40 -11.48
C ARG A 57 -6.81 -5.67 -12.33
N ASP A 58 -5.63 -6.10 -12.80
CA ASP A 58 -5.49 -7.23 -13.71
C ASP A 58 -5.76 -8.57 -13.02
N ASN A 59 -5.75 -8.58 -11.67
CA ASN A 59 -6.11 -9.71 -10.84
C ASN A 59 -7.52 -9.60 -10.22
N GLY A 60 -8.40 -8.78 -10.78
CA GLY A 60 -9.84 -8.74 -10.43
C GLY A 60 -10.18 -8.02 -9.14
N MET A 61 -9.24 -7.40 -8.44
CA MET A 61 -9.51 -6.64 -7.22
C MET A 61 -10.18 -5.29 -7.55
N HIS A 62 -11.03 -4.80 -6.66
CA HIS A 62 -11.32 -3.37 -6.60
C HIS A 62 -10.03 -2.62 -6.30
N VAL A 63 -9.84 -1.42 -6.85
CA VAL A 63 -8.60 -0.67 -6.62
C VAL A 63 -8.93 0.76 -6.24
N VAL A 64 -8.35 1.20 -5.12
CA VAL A 64 -8.43 2.59 -4.67
C VAL A 64 -7.02 3.12 -4.43
N ARG A 65 -6.71 4.25 -5.04
CA ARG A 65 -5.53 5.07 -4.76
C ARG A 65 -5.97 6.50 -4.52
N PHE A 66 -5.22 7.25 -3.78
CA PHE A 66 -5.58 8.60 -3.42
C PHE A 66 -4.34 9.48 -3.26
N ASN A 67 -4.51 10.77 -3.30
CA ASN A 67 -3.49 11.73 -2.93
C ASN A 67 -3.61 12.04 -1.43
N PHE A 68 -2.49 11.92 -0.71
CA PHE A 68 -2.40 12.38 0.68
C PHE A 68 -2.72 13.86 0.80
N ARG A 69 -3.01 14.32 2.00
CA ARG A 69 -3.21 15.73 2.33
C ARG A 69 -2.15 16.62 1.71
N GLY A 70 -2.57 17.78 1.18
CA GLY A 70 -1.71 18.76 0.53
C GLY A 70 -1.23 18.38 -0.87
N VAL A 71 -1.68 17.25 -1.45
CA VAL A 71 -1.26 16.79 -2.79
C VAL A 71 -2.43 16.83 -3.75
N GLY A 72 -2.20 17.33 -4.98
CA GLY A 72 -3.22 17.43 -6.02
C GLY A 72 -4.40 18.28 -5.59
N GLN A 73 -5.61 17.70 -5.56
CA GLN A 73 -6.82 18.37 -5.07
C GLN A 73 -7.11 18.06 -3.59
N SER A 74 -6.29 17.24 -2.92
CA SER A 74 -6.40 17.01 -1.48
C SER A 74 -5.99 18.25 -0.71
N THR A 75 -6.79 18.63 0.30
CA THR A 75 -6.50 19.79 1.16
C THR A 75 -5.67 19.39 2.38
N GLY A 76 -5.28 20.37 3.17
CA GLY A 76 -4.43 20.18 4.35
C GLY A 76 -2.95 20.32 4.04
N GLU A 77 -2.12 19.97 5.00
CA GLU A 77 -0.66 20.06 4.93
C GLU A 77 -0.04 18.72 5.37
N HIS A 78 1.15 18.40 4.84
CA HIS A 78 1.90 17.21 5.21
C HIS A 78 2.14 17.16 6.73
N ASP A 79 1.87 16.01 7.36
CA ASP A 79 1.88 15.83 8.81
C ASP A 79 2.80 14.67 9.26
N TYR A 80 3.89 14.49 8.53
CA TYR A 80 5.00 13.59 8.87
C TYR A 80 4.58 12.15 9.22
N ALA A 81 3.59 11.62 8.52
CA ALA A 81 2.94 10.32 8.59
C ALA A 81 1.72 10.24 9.52
N ASP A 82 1.64 10.97 10.62
CA ASP A 82 0.50 10.86 11.56
C ASP A 82 -0.82 11.19 10.83
N GLY A 83 -0.84 12.30 10.14
CA GLY A 83 -1.99 12.71 9.37
C GLY A 83 -2.25 11.83 8.14
N GLU A 84 -1.22 11.38 7.46
CA GLU A 84 -1.35 10.53 6.27
C GLU A 84 -1.88 9.13 6.62
N VAL A 85 -1.59 8.61 7.81
CA VAL A 85 -2.23 7.39 8.35
C VAL A 85 -3.73 7.63 8.55
N VAL A 86 -4.12 8.77 9.13
CA VAL A 86 -5.53 9.15 9.27
C VAL A 86 -6.21 9.30 7.90
N ASP A 87 -5.52 9.86 6.91
CA ASP A 87 -6.05 9.96 5.54
C ASP A 87 -6.34 8.58 4.96
N ALA A 88 -5.40 7.63 5.06
CA ALA A 88 -5.55 6.27 4.56
C ALA A 88 -6.70 5.52 5.28
N ILE A 89 -6.82 5.67 6.60
CA ILE A 89 -7.92 5.11 7.38
C ILE A 89 -9.26 5.73 6.93
N THR A 90 -9.32 7.03 6.69
CA THR A 90 -10.52 7.71 6.17
C THR A 90 -10.94 7.14 4.82
N VAL A 91 -9.97 6.85 3.93
CA VAL A 91 -10.26 6.20 2.66
C VAL A 91 -10.78 4.78 2.86
N LEU A 92 -10.26 4.00 3.83
CA LEU A 92 -10.79 2.67 4.17
C LEU A 92 -12.23 2.74 4.69
N GLN A 93 -12.54 3.72 5.54
CA GLN A 93 -13.91 3.96 6.01
C GLN A 93 -14.86 4.27 4.84
N TRP A 94 -14.42 5.14 3.94
CA TRP A 94 -15.17 5.43 2.73
C TRP A 94 -15.35 4.20 1.84
N ILE A 95 -14.31 3.36 1.65
CA ILE A 95 -14.40 2.09 0.91
C ILE A 95 -15.48 1.18 1.49
N ALA A 96 -15.58 1.08 2.83
CA ALA A 96 -16.59 0.25 3.49
C ALA A 96 -18.04 0.65 3.14
N GLU A 97 -18.24 1.92 2.80
CA GLU A 97 -19.54 2.45 2.36
C GLU A 97 -19.82 2.23 0.86
N GLN A 98 -18.78 2.02 0.04
CA GLN A 98 -18.90 1.92 -1.41
C GLN A 98 -19.04 0.48 -1.93
N THR A 99 -18.58 -0.51 -1.18
CA THR A 99 -18.53 -1.91 -1.60
C THR A 99 -18.76 -2.87 -0.45
N ASN A 100 -19.22 -4.09 -0.77
CA ASN A 100 -19.31 -5.19 0.18
C ASN A 100 -18.00 -6.00 0.30
N ALA A 101 -16.97 -5.67 -0.47
CA ALA A 101 -15.66 -6.29 -0.31
C ALA A 101 -15.11 -6.06 1.10
N ARG A 102 -14.56 -7.11 1.72
CA ARG A 102 -14.07 -7.06 3.12
C ARG A 102 -12.64 -7.58 3.25
N LYS A 103 -12.00 -8.01 2.17
CA LYS A 103 -10.57 -8.33 2.16
C LYS A 103 -9.76 -7.13 1.69
N LEU A 104 -8.66 -6.85 2.39
CA LEU A 104 -7.77 -5.75 2.10
C LEU A 104 -6.44 -6.25 1.52
N TRP A 105 -6.10 -5.78 0.33
CA TRP A 105 -4.76 -5.80 -0.19
C TRP A 105 -4.15 -4.41 0.02
N LEU A 106 -3.26 -4.25 1.00
CA LEU A 106 -2.68 -2.98 1.38
C LEU A 106 -1.32 -2.82 0.70
N GLY A 107 -1.13 -1.80 -0.13
CA GLY A 107 0.13 -1.57 -0.84
C GLY A 107 0.65 -0.15 -0.70
N GLY A 108 1.94 -0.01 -0.43
CA GLY A 108 2.54 1.31 -0.32
C GLY A 108 3.97 1.37 -0.84
N PHE A 109 4.33 2.49 -1.44
CA PHE A 109 5.67 2.74 -1.95
C PHE A 109 6.38 3.81 -1.12
N SER A 110 7.63 3.53 -0.70
CA SER A 110 8.49 4.47 0.02
C SER A 110 7.82 4.98 1.31
N PHE A 111 7.57 6.28 1.44
CA PHE A 111 6.78 6.86 2.53
C PHE A 111 5.39 6.22 2.63
N GLY A 112 4.72 5.97 1.49
CA GLY A 112 3.45 5.25 1.49
C GLY A 112 3.57 3.81 1.99
N GLY A 113 4.73 3.17 1.85
CA GLY A 113 5.02 1.86 2.45
C GLY A 113 5.04 1.92 3.98
N TYR A 114 5.66 2.95 4.55
CA TYR A 114 5.61 3.20 5.99
C TYR A 114 4.17 3.49 6.47
N VAL A 115 3.43 4.36 5.76
CA VAL A 115 2.03 4.66 6.10
C VAL A 115 1.17 3.38 6.06
N ILE A 116 1.31 2.54 5.03
CA ILE A 116 0.58 1.27 4.93
C ILE A 116 0.93 0.31 6.07
N ALA A 117 2.20 0.25 6.50
CA ALA A 117 2.58 -0.55 7.66
C ALA A 117 1.82 -0.11 8.93
N ARG A 118 1.74 1.21 9.17
CA ARG A 118 0.96 1.76 10.29
C ARG A 118 -0.54 1.50 10.15
N VAL A 119 -1.09 1.62 8.95
CA VAL A 119 -2.51 1.31 8.67
C VAL A 119 -2.81 -0.16 8.94
N ALA A 120 -1.95 -1.08 8.46
CA ALA A 120 -2.11 -2.51 8.70
C ALA A 120 -2.09 -2.84 10.20
N GLU A 121 -1.19 -2.21 10.96
CA GLU A 121 -1.16 -2.31 12.43
C GLU A 121 -2.50 -1.85 13.05
N GLN A 122 -3.03 -0.70 12.65
CA GLN A 122 -4.31 -0.19 13.17
C GLN A 122 -5.49 -1.13 12.85
N VAL A 123 -5.53 -1.67 11.63
CA VAL A 123 -6.56 -2.67 11.23
C VAL A 123 -6.42 -3.95 12.05
N MET A 124 -5.20 -4.37 12.39
CA MET A 124 -4.95 -5.59 13.16
C MET A 124 -5.24 -5.41 14.66
N VAL A 125 -4.76 -4.30 15.25
CA VAL A 125 -4.76 -4.13 16.71
C VAL A 125 -5.99 -3.41 17.22
N ALA A 126 -6.49 -2.44 16.48
CA ALA A 126 -7.56 -1.56 16.93
C ALA A 126 -8.68 -1.34 15.88
N PRO A 127 -9.14 -2.38 15.16
CA PRO A 127 -10.08 -2.20 14.05
C PRO A 127 -11.39 -1.55 14.48
N HIS A 128 -11.86 -1.82 15.71
CA HIS A 128 -13.12 -1.28 16.23
C HIS A 128 -13.05 0.23 16.54
N ILE A 129 -11.86 0.75 16.86
CA ILE A 129 -11.67 2.18 17.12
C ILE A 129 -11.94 2.98 15.85
N TRP A 130 -11.56 2.42 14.71
CA TRP A 130 -11.67 3.05 13.39
C TRP A 130 -12.93 2.63 12.62
N GLY A 131 -13.78 1.76 13.17
CA GLY A 131 -14.93 1.22 12.44
C GLY A 131 -14.57 0.27 11.30
N LEU A 132 -13.38 -0.37 11.36
CA LEU A 132 -12.84 -1.26 10.34
C LEU A 132 -12.91 -2.74 10.73
N GLY A 133 -13.72 -3.07 11.75
CA GLY A 133 -13.78 -4.43 12.32
C GLY A 133 -14.28 -5.52 11.38
N ASP A 134 -14.89 -5.16 10.27
CA ASP A 134 -15.37 -6.11 9.25
C ASP A 134 -14.31 -6.42 8.18
N PHE A 135 -13.18 -5.72 8.19
CA PHE A 135 -12.11 -5.97 7.23
C PHE A 135 -11.14 -7.04 7.71
N GLU A 136 -10.72 -7.88 6.76
CA GLU A 136 -9.64 -8.86 6.91
C GLU A 136 -8.46 -8.46 6.02
N ILE A 137 -7.24 -8.44 6.56
CA ILE A 137 -6.03 -8.22 5.77
C ILE A 137 -5.72 -9.49 4.97
N ALA A 138 -5.78 -9.38 3.65
CA ALA A 138 -5.34 -10.43 2.73
C ALA A 138 -3.83 -10.36 2.51
N ASN A 139 -3.30 -9.17 2.18
CA ASN A 139 -1.88 -8.94 2.02
C ASN A 139 -1.48 -7.51 2.41
N VAL A 140 -0.20 -7.35 2.81
CA VAL A 140 0.48 -6.08 3.00
C VAL A 140 1.75 -6.07 2.16
N ALA A 141 1.80 -5.23 1.14
CA ALA A 141 2.94 -5.08 0.22
C ALA A 141 3.73 -3.81 0.53
N LEU A 142 4.92 -3.96 1.07
CA LEU A 142 5.82 -2.87 1.40
C LEU A 142 6.88 -2.73 0.30
N ILE A 143 6.76 -1.70 -0.53
CA ILE A 143 7.66 -1.48 -1.65
C ILE A 143 8.65 -0.38 -1.30
N ALA A 144 9.92 -0.75 -1.13
CA ALA A 144 11.01 0.13 -0.68
C ALA A 144 10.59 1.07 0.45
N PRO A 145 10.06 0.55 1.59
CA PRO A 145 9.43 1.34 2.63
C PRO A 145 10.42 2.29 3.32
N SER A 146 9.97 3.51 3.63
CA SER A 146 10.81 4.57 4.24
C SER A 146 10.98 4.37 5.75
N VAL A 147 11.56 3.25 6.15
CA VAL A 147 11.68 2.80 7.56
C VAL A 147 12.80 3.47 8.35
N GLU A 148 13.79 4.04 7.68
CA GLU A 148 14.90 4.75 8.34
C GLU A 148 14.60 6.21 8.65
N LYS A 149 13.62 6.79 7.94
CA LYS A 149 13.24 8.22 8.04
C LYS A 149 12.06 8.45 8.98
N ASN A 150 11.40 7.37 9.39
CA ASN A 150 10.26 7.37 10.27
C ASN A 150 10.48 6.31 11.36
N ASP A 151 10.04 6.58 12.59
CA ASP A 151 10.18 5.59 13.65
C ASP A 151 9.32 4.36 13.37
N SER A 152 10.00 3.26 13.03
CA SER A 152 9.40 1.97 12.74
C SER A 152 9.65 0.93 13.84
N SER A 153 10.31 1.31 14.93
CA SER A 153 10.80 0.39 15.97
C SER A 153 9.71 -0.40 16.69
N ASP A 154 8.52 0.19 16.82
CA ASP A 154 7.35 -0.35 17.50
C ASP A 154 6.30 -0.96 16.58
N ILE A 155 6.50 -0.91 15.25
CA ILE A 155 5.55 -1.46 14.28
C ILE A 155 5.42 -2.97 14.47
N THR A 156 4.16 -3.43 14.51
CA THR A 156 3.78 -4.84 14.44
C THR A 156 2.91 -5.10 13.21
N LEU A 157 3.14 -6.23 12.52
CA LEU A 157 2.47 -6.57 11.27
C LEU A 157 1.97 -8.01 11.29
N PRO A 158 0.92 -8.36 10.52
CA PRO A 158 0.54 -9.75 10.29
C PRO A 158 1.58 -10.43 9.38
N ILE A 159 2.56 -11.11 9.99
CA ILE A 159 3.78 -11.61 9.32
C ILE A 159 3.45 -12.53 8.15
N ASP A 160 2.47 -13.40 8.32
CA ASP A 160 2.01 -14.35 7.30
C ASP A 160 1.28 -13.71 6.10
N LYS A 161 0.99 -12.42 6.19
CA LYS A 161 0.30 -11.62 5.17
C LYS A 161 1.17 -10.51 4.60
N THR A 162 2.34 -10.25 5.20
CA THR A 162 3.19 -9.10 4.86
C THR A 162 4.44 -9.55 4.12
N PHE A 163 4.81 -8.81 3.10
CA PHE A 163 6.08 -8.97 2.37
C PHE A 163 6.69 -7.63 1.98
N GLU A 164 8.00 -7.65 1.76
CA GLU A 164 8.77 -6.48 1.36
C GLU A 164 9.50 -6.73 0.04
N ILE A 165 9.51 -5.71 -0.83
CA ILE A 165 10.24 -5.73 -2.11
C ILE A 165 11.04 -4.44 -2.23
N TYR A 166 12.37 -4.52 -2.46
CA TYR A 166 13.21 -3.36 -2.71
C TYR A 166 14.35 -3.66 -3.69
N GLY A 167 14.99 -2.63 -4.17
CA GLY A 167 16.15 -2.73 -5.07
C GLY A 167 17.47 -2.64 -4.29
N ASN A 168 18.48 -3.45 -4.65
CA ASN A 168 19.77 -3.42 -3.96
C ASN A 168 20.64 -2.19 -4.32
N GLU A 169 20.25 -1.41 -5.35
CA GLU A 169 20.88 -0.13 -5.72
C GLU A 169 20.03 1.07 -5.31
N ASP A 170 19.13 0.90 -4.31
CA ASP A 170 18.34 2.01 -3.77
C ASP A 170 19.26 3.03 -3.08
N ASN A 171 19.22 4.28 -3.57
CA ASN A 171 20.02 5.39 -3.09
C ASN A 171 19.17 6.46 -2.34
N VAL A 172 17.88 6.17 -2.09
CA VAL A 172 16.94 7.04 -1.37
C VAL A 172 16.62 6.49 0.01
N VAL A 173 16.36 5.18 0.11
CA VAL A 173 16.23 4.43 1.35
C VAL A 173 17.30 3.34 1.34
N ALA A 174 18.15 3.30 2.37
CA ALA A 174 19.26 2.36 2.39
C ALA A 174 18.75 0.90 2.39
N PRO A 175 19.21 0.02 1.47
CA PRO A 175 18.83 -1.39 1.46
C PRO A 175 19.08 -2.09 2.79
N ALA A 176 20.16 -1.72 3.50
CA ALA A 176 20.47 -2.27 4.82
C ALA A 176 19.39 -1.97 5.86
N SER A 177 18.80 -0.77 5.84
CA SER A 177 17.73 -0.40 6.80
C SER A 177 16.44 -1.15 6.52
N MET A 178 16.11 -1.38 5.24
CA MET A 178 14.96 -2.20 4.83
C MET A 178 15.16 -3.66 5.22
N GLN A 179 16.34 -4.21 4.98
CA GLN A 179 16.71 -5.56 5.40
C GLN A 179 16.61 -5.75 6.92
N GLU A 180 17.15 -4.82 7.70
CA GLU A 180 17.08 -4.85 9.17
C GLU A 180 15.63 -4.80 9.67
N PHE A 181 14.80 -3.95 9.07
CA PHE A 181 13.38 -3.87 9.38
C PHE A 181 12.66 -5.20 9.10
N ALA A 182 12.87 -5.78 7.93
CA ALA A 182 12.28 -7.06 7.56
C ALA A 182 12.76 -8.21 8.46
N GLU A 183 14.06 -8.28 8.76
CA GLU A 183 14.63 -9.30 9.66
C GLU A 183 14.07 -9.20 11.08
N ARG A 184 13.94 -7.98 11.61
CA ARG A 184 13.35 -7.75 12.94
C ARG A 184 11.92 -8.26 13.04
N LEU A 185 11.14 -8.14 11.96
CA LEU A 185 9.75 -8.58 11.92
C LEU A 185 9.58 -10.01 11.39
N GLY A 186 10.62 -10.61 10.81
CA GLY A 186 10.53 -11.93 10.17
C GLY A 186 9.76 -11.94 8.85
N LEU A 187 9.81 -10.83 8.09
CA LEU A 187 9.08 -10.69 6.82
C LEU A 187 9.81 -11.40 5.67
N PRO A 188 9.08 -12.03 4.73
CA PRO A 188 9.65 -12.43 3.46
C PRO A 188 10.07 -11.21 2.64
N VAL A 189 11.26 -11.28 2.02
CA VAL A 189 11.86 -10.20 1.25
C VAL A 189 12.19 -10.67 -0.15
N SER A 190 11.89 -9.85 -1.15
CA SER A 190 12.42 -9.98 -2.51
C SER A 190 13.30 -8.78 -2.87
N ILE A 191 14.55 -9.06 -3.21
CA ILE A 191 15.51 -8.03 -3.62
C ILE A 191 15.60 -8.04 -5.15
N VAL A 192 15.36 -6.89 -5.79
CA VAL A 192 15.48 -6.72 -7.23
C VAL A 192 16.90 -6.25 -7.54
N ASP A 193 17.70 -7.12 -8.18
CA ASP A 193 19.09 -6.85 -8.49
C ASP A 193 19.25 -5.72 -9.53
N GLY A 194 20.14 -4.78 -9.25
CA GLY A 194 20.37 -3.60 -10.09
C GLY A 194 19.20 -2.59 -10.12
N ALA A 195 18.21 -2.72 -9.24
CA ALA A 195 17.13 -1.75 -9.16
C ALA A 195 17.46 -0.66 -8.14
N GLY A 196 17.26 0.60 -8.55
CA GLY A 196 17.19 1.75 -7.63
C GLY A 196 15.79 1.95 -7.09
N HIS A 197 15.61 2.99 -6.27
CA HIS A 197 14.36 3.29 -5.52
C HIS A 197 13.08 3.24 -6.37
N PHE A 198 13.10 3.76 -7.58
CA PHE A 198 11.93 3.87 -8.45
C PHE A 198 11.75 2.68 -9.41
N PHE A 199 12.54 1.62 -9.28
CA PHE A 199 12.48 0.42 -10.12
C PHE A 199 12.52 0.74 -11.62
N HIS A 200 13.29 1.75 -12.05
CA HIS A 200 13.42 2.11 -13.47
C HIS A 200 13.92 0.92 -14.29
N GLY A 201 13.17 0.57 -15.35
CA GLY A 201 13.46 -0.61 -16.17
C GLY A 201 13.11 -1.96 -15.53
N ARG A 202 12.63 -2.00 -14.27
CA ARG A 202 12.32 -3.22 -13.51
C ARG A 202 10.86 -3.31 -13.06
N LEU A 203 9.97 -2.42 -13.52
CA LEU A 203 8.56 -2.40 -13.11
C LEU A 203 7.79 -3.68 -13.48
N SER A 204 8.18 -4.37 -14.57
CA SER A 204 7.59 -5.66 -14.93
C SER A 204 8.00 -6.77 -13.97
N GLU A 205 9.25 -6.75 -13.50
CA GLU A 205 9.76 -7.66 -12.49
C GLU A 205 9.06 -7.42 -11.15
N LEU A 206 8.94 -6.16 -10.72
CA LEU A 206 8.15 -5.79 -9.55
C LEU A 206 6.73 -6.34 -9.63
N LYS A 207 6.05 -6.21 -10.79
CA LYS A 207 4.69 -6.75 -10.96
C LYS A 207 4.65 -8.27 -10.79
N GLY A 208 5.64 -8.99 -11.34
CA GLY A 208 5.76 -10.46 -11.17
C GLY A 208 5.94 -10.87 -9.71
N LEU A 209 6.78 -10.16 -8.96
CA LEU A 209 6.97 -10.40 -7.52
C LEU A 209 5.70 -10.10 -6.69
N LEU A 210 4.94 -9.07 -7.04
CA LEU A 210 3.63 -8.82 -6.43
C LEU A 210 2.66 -10.00 -6.65
N GLU A 211 2.65 -10.60 -7.85
CA GLU A 211 1.84 -11.77 -8.16
C GLU A 211 2.29 -13.01 -7.36
N GLU A 212 3.61 -13.25 -7.30
CA GLU A 212 4.20 -14.37 -6.57
C GLU A 212 3.87 -14.31 -5.07
N HIS A 213 4.09 -13.17 -4.43
CA HIS A 213 3.83 -13.01 -3.00
C HIS A 213 2.33 -13.03 -2.65
N SER A 214 1.48 -12.50 -3.53
CA SER A 214 0.04 -12.40 -3.24
C SER A 214 -0.71 -13.71 -3.48
N PHE A 215 -0.26 -14.53 -4.42
CA PHE A 215 -1.01 -15.73 -4.86
C PHE A 215 -0.19 -17.01 -4.86
N GLY A 216 1.09 -16.96 -4.51
CA GLY A 216 2.04 -18.04 -4.68
C GLY A 216 2.56 -18.16 -6.11
N SER A 217 3.67 -18.88 -6.29
CA SER A 217 4.22 -19.16 -7.62
C SER A 217 3.19 -19.94 -8.43
N LYS A 218 2.78 -19.45 -9.59
CA LYS A 218 2.01 -20.25 -10.53
C LYS A 218 2.90 -21.41 -10.95
N GLU A 219 2.68 -22.61 -10.40
CA GLU A 219 3.28 -23.81 -10.96
C GLU A 219 2.94 -23.84 -12.45
N SER A 220 4.00 -23.86 -13.29
CA SER A 220 3.86 -23.96 -14.74
C SER A 220 3.17 -25.29 -15.05
N GLN A 221 1.89 -25.23 -15.36
CA GLN A 221 1.15 -26.37 -15.94
C GLN A 221 1.51 -26.51 -17.42
#